data_1ac1f013644fe86160ae77d7e1ec3e4f
#
_entry.id   1ac1f013644fe86160ae77d7e1ec3e4f
#
_cell.length_a   1.000
_cell.length_b   1.000
_cell.length_c   1.000
_cell.angle_alpha   90.00
_cell.angle_beta   90.00
_cell.angle_gamma   90.00
#
_symmetry.space_group_name_H-M   'P 1'
#
loop_
_entity.id
_entity.type
_entity.pdbx_description
1 polymer ?
#
loop_
_entity_poly.entity_id
_entity_poly.type
_entity_poly.pdbx_seq_one_letter_code
_entity_poly.pdbx_strand_id
1 'polypeptide(L)'
;MLRHLVCCFVGPAFLILSACQEYDFKVNDKIVYTPTPLFRDYAIPDTGLNDCVKQAINDGTVTTAPQLMSLDCSFAGIEGLEGLSIFTGLKALRLSANQVRNLVELSKITTLEAVYLDDNKIIDPVPLYGLAGLRDLDLSGNPNLQCPKPGSLTQVASTVLPQHCR
;
A
#
# COMPACT_ATOMS: atom_id res chain seq x y z
N MET A 1 -37.11 33.35 3.35
CA MET A 1 -38.18 32.38 3.69
C MET A 1 -37.56 31.06 4.06
N LEU A 2 -37.67 30.73 5.31
CA LEU A 2 -37.08 29.57 5.98
C LEU A 2 -37.99 28.37 5.69
N ARG A 3 -37.45 27.28 5.10
CA ARG A 3 -38.19 26.01 4.95
C ARG A 3 -37.44 24.89 5.67
N HIS A 4 -37.90 24.73 6.88
CA HIS A 4 -38.11 23.57 7.75
C HIS A 4 -37.40 22.23 7.35
N LEU A 5 -36.44 21.90 8.20
CA LEU A 5 -36.11 20.50 8.53
C LEU A 5 -37.37 19.85 9.13
N VAL A 6 -37.80 18.75 8.52
CA VAL A 6 -38.69 17.80 9.18
C VAL A 6 -37.81 16.62 9.61
N CYS A 7 -37.36 16.66 10.86
CA CYS A 7 -36.90 15.47 11.59
C CYS A 7 -38.15 14.78 12.13
N CYS A 8 -38.55 13.66 11.58
CA CYS A 8 -39.50 12.77 12.20
C CYS A 8 -38.80 11.94 13.31
N PHE A 9 -39.12 12.31 14.54
CA PHE A 9 -38.92 11.46 15.71
C PHE A 9 -40.03 10.42 15.75
N VAL A 10 -39.69 9.11 15.83
CA VAL A 10 -40.37 8.13 16.68
C VAL A 10 -39.51 6.84 16.78
N GLY A 11 -39.11 6.45 17.99
CA GLY A 11 -38.82 5.08 18.41
C GLY A 11 -37.33 4.72 18.65
N PRO A 12 -37.03 3.97 19.70
CA PRO A 12 -35.68 3.62 20.10
C PRO A 12 -35.21 2.37 19.34
N ALA A 13 -34.33 2.50 18.38
CA ALA A 13 -33.41 1.45 17.96
C ALA A 13 -32.58 1.86 16.74
N PHE A 14 -31.27 1.72 16.86
CA PHE A 14 -30.26 1.73 15.80
C PHE A 14 -30.10 3.04 15.02
N LEU A 15 -29.27 3.93 15.55
CA LEU A 15 -28.56 4.93 14.77
C LEU A 15 -27.63 4.22 13.78
N ILE A 16 -28.13 3.91 12.59
CA ILE A 16 -27.28 3.71 11.43
C ILE A 16 -26.82 5.10 11.03
N LEU A 17 -25.62 5.48 11.47
CA LEU A 17 -24.86 6.58 10.87
C LEU A 17 -24.44 6.13 9.46
N SER A 18 -25.35 6.23 8.50
CA SER A 18 -24.97 6.29 7.10
C SER A 18 -24.26 7.62 6.90
N ALA A 19 -22.93 7.61 7.07
CA ALA A 19 -22.09 8.73 6.70
C ALA A 19 -22.33 9.01 5.21
N CYS A 20 -22.83 10.21 4.90
CA CYS A 20 -22.96 10.70 3.54
C CYS A 20 -21.56 10.73 2.92
N GLN A 21 -21.27 9.78 2.02
CA GLN A 21 -19.96 9.65 1.35
C GLN A 21 -19.87 10.46 0.06
N GLU A 22 -20.92 11.17 -0.33
CA GLU A 22 -20.91 12.05 -1.49
C GLU A 22 -21.29 13.46 -1.06
N TYR A 23 -20.30 14.34 -1.05
CA TYR A 23 -20.49 15.75 -0.74
C TYR A 23 -20.28 16.60 -1.98
N ASP A 24 -21.39 16.96 -2.62
CA ASP A 24 -21.38 17.89 -3.75
C ASP A 24 -21.25 19.34 -3.28
N PHE A 25 -20.29 20.07 -3.80
CA PHE A 25 -20.23 21.52 -3.63
C PHE A 25 -21.24 22.21 -4.54
N LYS A 26 -22.23 22.88 -3.94
CA LYS A 26 -23.27 23.63 -4.67
C LYS A 26 -23.17 25.12 -4.41
N VAL A 27 -23.23 25.92 -5.48
CA VAL A 27 -23.38 27.37 -5.40
C VAL A 27 -24.65 27.74 -6.19
N ASN A 28 -25.60 28.41 -5.53
CA ASN A 28 -26.91 28.76 -6.09
C ASN A 28 -27.64 27.55 -6.69
N ASP A 29 -27.71 26.43 -5.95
CA ASP A 29 -28.32 25.16 -6.35
C ASP A 29 -27.68 24.47 -7.58
N LYS A 30 -26.59 25.00 -8.12
CA LYS A 30 -25.79 24.35 -9.16
C LYS A 30 -24.62 23.60 -8.53
N ILE A 31 -24.45 22.33 -8.90
CA ILE A 31 -23.27 21.55 -8.54
C ILE A 31 -22.06 22.18 -9.24
N VAL A 32 -21.11 22.64 -8.45
CA VAL A 32 -19.88 23.28 -8.94
C VAL A 32 -18.71 22.29 -8.90
N TYR A 33 -18.77 21.31 -7.99
CA TYR A 33 -17.75 20.31 -7.82
C TYR A 33 -18.31 19.06 -7.14
N THR A 34 -18.07 17.90 -7.74
CA THR A 34 -18.28 16.57 -7.15
C THR A 34 -16.91 15.95 -6.97
N PRO A 35 -16.46 15.68 -5.74
CA PRO A 35 -15.18 14.99 -5.53
C PRO A 35 -15.18 13.62 -6.17
N THR A 36 -14.12 13.28 -6.90
CA THR A 36 -13.95 11.94 -7.42
C THR A 36 -13.77 10.96 -6.24
N PRO A 37 -14.54 9.86 -6.19
CA PRO A 37 -14.42 8.90 -5.09
C PRO A 37 -13.01 8.29 -5.07
N LEU A 38 -12.47 8.10 -3.86
CA LEU A 38 -11.17 7.45 -3.67
C LEU A 38 -11.25 5.96 -4.04
N PHE A 39 -10.12 5.41 -4.47
CA PHE A 39 -10.01 3.99 -4.81
C PHE A 39 -10.24 3.11 -3.58
N ARG A 40 -11.14 2.13 -3.69
CA ARG A 40 -11.53 1.22 -2.60
C ARG A 40 -11.66 -0.25 -3.02
N ASP A 41 -11.47 -0.53 -4.30
CA ASP A 41 -11.62 -1.88 -4.86
C ASP A 41 -10.35 -2.70 -4.68
N TYR A 42 -10.02 -3.02 -3.42
CA TYR A 42 -8.91 -3.89 -3.06
C TYR A 42 -9.22 -4.68 -1.78
N ALA A 43 -8.58 -5.83 -1.64
CA ALA A 43 -8.68 -6.69 -0.46
C ALA A 43 -7.27 -7.04 0.03
N ILE A 44 -6.90 -6.50 1.18
CA ILE A 44 -5.62 -6.76 1.86
C ILE A 44 -5.95 -7.36 3.23
N PRO A 45 -5.63 -8.66 3.46
CA PRO A 45 -5.95 -9.34 4.73
C PRO A 45 -5.13 -8.84 5.92
N ASP A 46 -3.87 -8.44 5.69
CA ASP A 46 -3.00 -7.91 6.73
C ASP A 46 -3.48 -6.53 7.18
N THR A 47 -3.77 -6.38 8.47
CA THR A 47 -4.36 -5.16 9.01
C THR A 47 -3.40 -3.97 8.94
N GLY A 48 -2.11 -4.18 9.26
CA GLY A 48 -1.10 -3.13 9.20
C GLY A 48 -0.91 -2.60 7.79
N LEU A 49 -0.84 -3.51 6.80
CA LEU A 49 -0.73 -3.15 5.40
C LEU A 49 -2.00 -2.47 4.89
N ASN A 50 -3.18 -2.98 5.26
CA ASN A 50 -4.46 -2.41 4.87
C ASN A 50 -4.62 -0.96 5.35
N ASP A 51 -4.32 -0.71 6.62
CA ASP A 51 -4.45 0.62 7.21
C ASP A 51 -3.44 1.61 6.59
N CYS A 52 -2.21 1.16 6.35
CA CYS A 52 -1.20 1.97 5.66
C CYS A 52 -1.63 2.32 4.23
N VAL A 53 -2.09 1.34 3.45
CA VAL A 53 -2.58 1.57 2.07
C VAL A 53 -3.77 2.52 2.07
N LYS A 54 -4.72 2.34 2.99
CA LYS A 54 -5.89 3.21 3.14
C LYS A 54 -5.48 4.66 3.44
N GLN A 55 -4.49 4.85 4.31
CA GLN A 55 -3.95 6.18 4.59
C GLN A 55 -3.28 6.77 3.36
N ALA A 56 -2.43 6.01 2.67
CA ALA A 56 -1.74 6.48 1.46
C ALA A 56 -2.72 6.88 0.34
N ILE A 57 -3.83 6.14 0.16
CA ILE A 57 -4.91 6.48 -0.77
C ILE A 57 -5.58 7.80 -0.38
N ASN A 58 -5.88 8.00 0.91
CA ASN A 58 -6.51 9.22 1.40
C ASN A 58 -5.58 10.43 1.22
N ASP A 59 -4.33 10.32 1.64
CA ASP A 59 -3.35 11.40 1.60
C ASP A 59 -2.97 11.78 0.15
N GLY A 60 -2.84 10.77 -0.71
CA GLY A 60 -2.54 10.93 -2.13
C GLY A 60 -3.74 11.24 -3.02
N THR A 61 -4.97 11.27 -2.47
CA THR A 61 -6.22 11.40 -3.25
C THR A 61 -6.29 10.42 -4.43
N VAL A 62 -5.87 9.17 -4.18
CA VAL A 62 -5.77 8.11 -5.19
C VAL A 62 -7.17 7.62 -5.59
N THR A 63 -7.50 7.68 -6.86
CA THR A 63 -8.80 7.29 -7.41
C THR A 63 -8.77 6.00 -8.22
N THR A 64 -7.57 5.54 -8.61
CA THR A 64 -7.34 4.28 -9.33
C THR A 64 -6.07 3.60 -8.83
N ALA A 65 -6.02 2.27 -8.87
CA ALA A 65 -4.87 1.50 -8.38
C ALA A 65 -3.52 1.89 -8.99
N PRO A 66 -3.39 2.17 -10.32
CA PRO A 66 -2.11 2.57 -10.91
C PRO A 66 -1.57 3.92 -10.44
N GLN A 67 -2.39 4.77 -9.83
CA GLN A 67 -1.95 6.09 -9.32
C GLN A 67 -1.12 5.99 -8.04
N LEU A 68 -1.21 4.88 -7.29
CA LEU A 68 -0.38 4.65 -6.12
C LEU A 68 1.03 4.23 -6.57
N MET A 69 1.92 5.21 -6.73
CA MET A 69 3.28 4.99 -7.22
C MET A 69 4.32 4.81 -6.11
N SER A 70 4.04 5.28 -4.91
CA SER A 70 4.94 5.16 -3.76
C SER A 70 4.14 4.80 -2.52
N LEU A 71 4.66 3.86 -1.73
CA LEU A 71 4.05 3.41 -0.49
C LEU A 71 5.13 3.23 0.58
N ASP A 72 4.99 3.92 1.70
CA ASP A 72 5.83 3.73 2.89
C ASP A 72 4.98 3.24 4.05
N CYS A 73 5.19 1.99 4.42
CA CYS A 73 4.52 1.29 5.52
C CYS A 73 5.55 0.78 6.55
N SER A 74 6.59 1.55 6.81
CA SER A 74 7.59 1.20 7.81
C SER A 74 6.96 1.16 9.21
N PHE A 75 7.43 0.24 10.07
CA PHE A 75 6.98 0.09 11.46
C PHE A 75 5.48 -0.20 11.64
N ALA A 76 4.82 -0.80 10.66
CA ALA A 76 3.37 -1.05 10.68
C ALA A 76 2.97 -2.44 11.21
N GLY A 77 3.94 -3.27 11.62
CA GLY A 77 3.70 -4.63 12.13
C GLY A 77 3.23 -5.62 11.06
N ILE A 78 3.53 -5.36 9.79
CA ILE A 78 3.09 -6.13 8.64
C ILE A 78 3.76 -7.50 8.61
N GLU A 79 2.96 -8.55 8.40
CA GLU A 79 3.43 -9.93 8.24
C GLU A 79 3.19 -10.46 6.82
N GLY A 80 2.08 -10.06 6.18
CA GLY A 80 1.64 -10.51 4.87
C GLY A 80 1.51 -9.39 3.85
N LEU A 81 1.77 -9.71 2.57
CA LEU A 81 1.72 -8.76 1.46
C LEU A 81 0.59 -9.04 0.47
N GLU A 82 -0.28 -10.01 0.77
CA GLU A 82 -1.37 -10.44 -0.11
C GLU A 82 -2.27 -9.25 -0.48
N GLY A 83 -2.61 -9.16 -1.75
CA GLY A 83 -3.46 -8.10 -2.29
C GLY A 83 -2.72 -6.83 -2.70
N LEU A 84 -1.42 -6.71 -2.40
CA LEU A 84 -0.64 -5.53 -2.79
C LEU A 84 -0.43 -5.43 -4.31
N SER A 85 -0.43 -6.55 -5.02
CA SER A 85 -0.17 -6.60 -6.47
C SER A 85 -1.24 -5.91 -7.34
N ILE A 86 -2.38 -5.54 -6.77
CA ILE A 86 -3.39 -4.73 -7.48
C ILE A 86 -2.86 -3.33 -7.83
N PHE A 87 -1.92 -2.80 -7.04
CA PHE A 87 -1.32 -1.48 -7.26
C PHE A 87 -0.22 -1.55 -8.33
N THR A 88 -0.65 -1.76 -9.57
CA THR A 88 0.23 -2.00 -10.73
C THR A 88 1.10 -0.82 -11.13
N GLY A 89 0.88 0.37 -10.58
CA GLY A 89 1.72 1.56 -10.78
C GLY A 89 2.80 1.74 -9.74
N LEU A 90 2.90 0.84 -8.73
CA LEU A 90 3.81 1.00 -7.61
C LEU A 90 5.28 0.86 -8.06
N LYS A 91 6.08 1.91 -7.81
CA LYS A 91 7.49 2.01 -8.16
C LYS A 91 8.40 1.98 -6.94
N ALA A 92 8.01 2.64 -5.86
CA ALA A 92 8.78 2.69 -4.62
C ALA A 92 7.97 2.07 -3.48
N LEU A 93 8.55 1.08 -2.82
CA LEU A 93 7.95 0.37 -1.70
C LEU A 93 8.92 0.33 -0.53
N ARG A 94 8.49 0.87 0.62
CA ARG A 94 9.22 0.80 1.87
C ARG A 94 8.40 0.05 2.91
N LEU A 95 8.98 -1.03 3.41
CA LEU A 95 8.41 -1.91 4.43
C LEU A 95 9.43 -2.18 5.56
N SER A 96 10.30 -1.21 5.83
CA SER A 96 11.36 -1.32 6.84
C SER A 96 10.77 -1.61 8.23
N ALA A 97 11.46 -2.40 9.04
CA ALA A 97 11.10 -2.71 10.43
C ALA A 97 9.66 -3.29 10.56
N ASN A 98 9.40 -4.36 9.83
CA ASN A 98 8.17 -5.14 9.87
C ASN A 98 8.45 -6.63 10.19
N GLN A 99 7.51 -7.51 9.92
CA GLN A 99 7.62 -8.96 10.15
C GLN A 99 7.44 -9.78 8.88
N VAL A 100 7.68 -9.16 7.72
CA VAL A 100 7.50 -9.78 6.41
C VAL A 100 8.46 -10.96 6.24
N ARG A 101 7.92 -12.09 5.76
CA ARG A 101 8.67 -13.32 5.49
C ARG A 101 8.62 -13.74 4.03
N ASN A 102 7.49 -13.57 3.38
CA ASN A 102 7.20 -14.05 2.03
C ASN A 102 7.08 -12.86 1.06
N LEU A 103 7.86 -12.91 -0.01
CA LEU A 103 7.93 -11.85 -1.03
C LEU A 103 7.23 -12.23 -2.35
N VAL A 104 6.53 -13.37 -2.41
CA VAL A 104 5.89 -13.85 -3.65
C VAL A 104 4.97 -12.83 -4.25
N GLU A 105 4.23 -12.06 -3.44
CA GLU A 105 3.34 -11.01 -3.94
C GLU A 105 4.08 -9.92 -4.70
N LEU A 106 5.30 -9.56 -4.27
CA LEU A 106 6.11 -8.53 -4.92
C LEU A 106 6.55 -8.92 -6.33
N SER A 107 6.72 -10.22 -6.61
CA SER A 107 7.10 -10.69 -7.97
C SER A 107 6.06 -10.32 -9.05
N LYS A 108 4.83 -10.03 -8.64
CA LYS A 108 3.74 -9.63 -9.53
C LYS A 108 3.74 -8.13 -9.85
N ILE A 109 4.46 -7.32 -9.06
CA ILE A 109 4.52 -5.85 -9.21
C ILE A 109 5.77 -5.50 -10.03
N THR A 110 5.70 -5.73 -11.33
CA THR A 110 6.86 -5.60 -12.25
C THR A 110 7.33 -4.16 -12.46
N THR A 111 6.58 -3.19 -11.96
CA THR A 111 6.90 -1.75 -12.02
C THR A 111 7.82 -1.28 -10.89
N LEU A 112 8.15 -2.14 -9.92
CA LEU A 112 9.01 -1.78 -8.79
C LEU A 112 10.41 -1.39 -9.26
N GLU A 113 10.84 -0.20 -8.82
CA GLU A 113 12.16 0.39 -9.08
C GLU A 113 13.01 0.45 -7.79
N ALA A 114 12.36 0.69 -6.63
CA ALA A 114 13.03 0.76 -5.33
C ALA A 114 12.24 -0.02 -4.26
N VAL A 115 12.93 -0.92 -3.55
CA VAL A 115 12.32 -1.77 -2.52
C VAL A 115 13.22 -1.79 -1.27
N TYR A 116 12.66 -1.34 -0.15
CA TYR A 116 13.32 -1.31 1.15
C TYR A 116 12.61 -2.26 2.10
N LEU A 117 13.32 -3.31 2.50
CA LEU A 117 12.82 -4.43 3.30
C LEU A 117 13.75 -4.73 4.49
N ASP A 118 14.54 -3.72 4.88
CA ASP A 118 15.44 -3.83 6.01
C ASP A 118 14.69 -4.15 7.32
N ASP A 119 15.36 -4.84 8.24
CA ASP A 119 14.82 -5.23 9.54
C ASP A 119 13.48 -5.98 9.45
N ASN A 120 13.48 -7.08 8.68
CA ASN A 120 12.35 -7.98 8.51
C ASN A 120 12.71 -9.45 8.84
N LYS A 121 11.85 -10.39 8.50
CA LYS A 121 12.01 -11.83 8.72
C LYS A 121 12.12 -12.62 7.40
N ILE A 122 12.63 -11.99 6.35
CA ILE A 122 12.70 -12.55 5.01
C ILE A 122 13.67 -13.74 4.99
N ILE A 123 13.28 -14.79 4.29
CA ILE A 123 14.11 -16.01 4.12
C ILE A 123 14.53 -16.14 2.66
N ASP A 124 13.60 -16.00 1.71
CA ASP A 124 13.84 -16.28 0.29
C ASP A 124 13.75 -14.98 -0.54
N PRO A 125 14.86 -14.51 -1.15
CA PRO A 125 14.88 -13.33 -2.02
C PRO A 125 14.51 -13.63 -3.48
N VAL A 126 14.32 -14.88 -3.87
CA VAL A 126 14.07 -15.32 -5.26
C VAL A 126 12.92 -14.55 -5.93
N PRO A 127 11.80 -14.21 -5.26
CA PRO A 127 10.73 -13.45 -5.89
C PRO A 127 11.14 -12.09 -6.46
N LEU A 128 12.25 -11.51 -5.99
CA LEU A 128 12.76 -10.23 -6.46
C LEU A 128 13.62 -10.31 -7.73
N TYR A 129 14.11 -11.52 -8.08
CA TYR A 129 15.06 -11.69 -9.20
C TYR A 129 14.46 -11.38 -10.57
N GLY A 130 13.14 -11.56 -10.70
CA GLY A 130 12.40 -11.27 -11.94
C GLY A 130 12.01 -9.81 -12.15
N LEU A 131 12.29 -8.92 -11.20
CA LEU A 131 11.91 -7.51 -11.27
C LEU A 131 12.93 -6.73 -12.11
N ALA A 132 12.74 -6.70 -13.42
CA ALA A 132 13.68 -6.09 -14.36
C ALA A 132 13.88 -4.57 -14.16
N GLY A 133 12.90 -3.90 -13.59
CA GLY A 133 12.94 -2.45 -13.27
C GLY A 133 13.66 -2.11 -11.98
N LEU A 134 13.92 -3.10 -11.10
CA LEU A 134 14.45 -2.88 -9.76
C LEU A 134 15.89 -2.34 -9.82
N ARG A 135 16.12 -1.18 -9.17
CA ARG A 135 17.40 -0.47 -9.10
C ARG A 135 17.98 -0.41 -7.70
N ASP A 136 17.12 -0.19 -6.72
CA ASP A 136 17.50 -0.03 -5.33
C ASP A 136 16.85 -1.11 -4.47
N LEU A 137 17.65 -1.87 -3.72
CA LEU A 137 17.17 -2.97 -2.88
C LEU A 137 17.91 -2.97 -1.54
N ASP A 138 17.17 -2.85 -0.45
CA ASP A 138 17.71 -3.06 0.89
C ASP A 138 17.06 -4.28 1.55
N LEU A 139 17.90 -5.28 1.87
CA LEU A 139 17.53 -6.50 2.59
C LEU A 139 18.31 -6.63 3.90
N SER A 140 19.00 -5.57 4.35
CA SER A 140 19.74 -5.61 5.61
C SER A 140 18.84 -5.95 6.79
N GLY A 141 19.41 -6.38 7.91
CA GLY A 141 18.61 -6.71 9.10
C GLY A 141 17.69 -7.93 8.97
N ASN A 142 17.84 -8.78 7.91
CA ASN A 142 17.11 -10.04 7.74
C ASN A 142 18.02 -11.20 8.14
N PRO A 143 18.00 -11.67 9.41
CA PRO A 143 19.02 -12.60 9.92
C PRO A 143 18.96 -13.99 9.30
N ASN A 144 17.82 -14.39 8.76
CA ASN A 144 17.61 -15.72 8.16
C ASN A 144 17.58 -15.69 6.63
N LEU A 145 17.98 -14.57 6.00
CA LEU A 145 17.98 -14.45 4.56
C LEU A 145 18.92 -15.47 3.90
N GLN A 146 18.42 -16.22 2.96
CA GLN A 146 19.24 -17.01 2.05
C GLN A 146 19.98 -16.07 1.10
N CYS A 147 21.30 -16.11 1.14
CA CYS A 147 22.10 -15.17 0.36
C CYS A 147 21.85 -15.34 -1.15
N PRO A 148 21.59 -14.22 -1.86
CA PRO A 148 21.45 -14.25 -3.30
C PRO A 148 22.67 -14.87 -3.98
N LYS A 149 22.44 -15.71 -4.98
CA LYS A 149 23.57 -16.27 -5.76
C LYS A 149 24.26 -15.15 -6.55
N PRO A 150 25.58 -15.25 -6.75
CA PRO A 150 26.28 -14.33 -7.62
C PRO A 150 25.59 -14.21 -8.99
N GLY A 151 25.29 -13.01 -9.42
CA GLY A 151 24.63 -12.75 -10.70
C GLY A 151 23.11 -12.81 -10.70
N SER A 152 22.43 -13.10 -9.59
CA SER A 152 20.96 -13.14 -9.53
C SER A 152 20.28 -11.78 -9.43
N LEU A 153 21.02 -10.72 -9.08
CA LEU A 153 20.53 -9.35 -8.93
C LEU A 153 21.32 -8.37 -9.81
N THR A 154 21.72 -8.78 -11.02
CA THR A 154 22.56 -7.96 -11.91
C THR A 154 21.89 -6.69 -12.40
N GLN A 155 20.57 -6.64 -12.41
CA GLN A 155 19.78 -5.46 -12.77
C GLN A 155 19.73 -4.40 -11.66
N VAL A 156 20.03 -4.78 -10.40
CA VAL A 156 19.96 -3.88 -9.25
C VAL A 156 21.25 -3.08 -9.14
N ALA A 157 21.13 -1.75 -9.20
CA ALA A 157 22.29 -0.85 -9.15
C ALA A 157 22.84 -0.70 -7.73
N SER A 158 21.94 -0.68 -6.73
CA SER A 158 22.29 -0.56 -5.32
C SER A 158 21.63 -1.68 -4.53
N THR A 159 22.45 -2.55 -3.93
CA THR A 159 21.97 -3.66 -3.09
C THR A 159 22.65 -3.62 -1.73
N VAL A 160 21.84 -3.57 -0.67
CA VAL A 160 22.31 -3.72 0.71
C VAL A 160 21.87 -5.09 1.23
N LEU A 161 22.82 -5.92 1.66
CA LEU A 161 22.56 -7.26 2.18
C LEU A 161 22.94 -7.37 3.66
N PRO A 162 22.38 -8.35 4.39
CA PRO A 162 22.81 -8.68 5.74
C PRO A 162 24.29 -9.03 5.81
N GLN A 163 24.91 -8.84 6.99
CA GLN A 163 26.35 -9.09 7.17
C GLN A 163 26.80 -10.50 6.77
N HIS A 164 25.96 -11.52 7.03
CA HIS A 164 26.27 -12.91 6.70
C HIS A 164 26.23 -13.22 5.18
N CYS A 165 25.78 -12.27 4.35
CA CYS A 165 25.74 -12.38 2.88
C CYS A 165 26.80 -11.49 2.16
N ARG A 166 27.71 -10.88 2.91
CA ARG A 166 28.76 -10.00 2.37
C ARG A 166 30.08 -10.71 2.22
#